data_f55527577c5cc45a6669218475965355
#
_entry.id   f55527577c5cc45a6669218475965355
#
_cell.length_a   1.000
_cell.length_b   1.000
_cell.length_c   1.000
_cell.angle_alpha   90.00
_cell.angle_beta   90.00
_cell.angle_gamma   90.00
#
_symmetry.space_group_name_H-M   'P 1'
#
loop_
_entity.id
_entity.type
_entity.pdbx_description
1 polymer ?
#
loop_
_entity_poly.entity_id
_entity_poly.type
_entity_poly.pdbx_seq_one_letter_code
_entity_poly.pdbx_strand_id
1 'polypeptide(L)'
;MPRASCAEAAQQGATARYRQTVLDAFGDVEDHLAASHVLAQQTVLRRQASDAADQVEVQFLNRYKAGRLSYTEVMQAQATALSARRALVQTQADRQTTTVALIQSIGGGWHATP
;
A
#
# COMPACT_ATOMS: atom_id res chain seq x y z
N MET A 1 -28.86 -29.81 36.15
CA MET A 1 -29.96 -28.96 35.65
C MET A 1 -29.63 -28.53 34.23
N PRO A 2 -30.41 -28.92 33.25
CA PRO A 2 -30.04 -28.65 31.85
C PRO A 2 -30.03 -27.15 31.47
N ARG A 3 -30.72 -26.30 32.19
CA ARG A 3 -30.77 -24.86 31.93
C ARG A 3 -29.45 -24.13 32.26
N ALA A 4 -28.79 -24.54 33.34
CA ALA A 4 -27.51 -23.92 33.75
C ALA A 4 -26.41 -24.26 32.76
N SER A 5 -26.33 -25.49 32.28
CA SER A 5 -25.31 -25.90 31.30
C SER A 5 -25.55 -25.26 29.92
N CYS A 6 -26.80 -25.04 29.51
CA CYS A 6 -27.10 -24.32 28.26
C CYS A 6 -26.71 -22.85 28.35
N ALA A 7 -26.95 -22.18 29.51
CA ALA A 7 -26.55 -20.81 29.72
C ALA A 7 -25.03 -20.65 29.77
N GLU A 8 -24.32 -21.58 30.39
CA GLU A 8 -22.85 -21.60 30.40
C GLU A 8 -22.28 -21.83 29.01
N ALA A 9 -22.85 -22.77 28.24
CA ALA A 9 -22.41 -23.02 26.87
C ALA A 9 -22.66 -21.79 25.96
N ALA A 10 -23.78 -21.10 26.12
CA ALA A 10 -24.10 -19.86 25.39
C ALA A 10 -23.11 -18.74 25.76
N GLN A 11 -22.76 -18.61 27.03
CA GLN A 11 -21.80 -17.63 27.50
C GLN A 11 -20.39 -17.93 26.99
N GLN A 12 -19.96 -19.19 27.00
CA GLN A 12 -18.67 -19.61 26.45
C GLN A 12 -18.61 -19.40 24.94
N GLY A 13 -19.71 -19.65 24.22
CA GLY A 13 -19.81 -19.38 22.79
C GLY A 13 -19.73 -17.89 22.47
N ALA A 14 -20.38 -17.04 23.26
CA ALA A 14 -20.29 -15.59 23.09
C ALA A 14 -18.87 -15.06 23.38
N THR A 15 -18.21 -15.59 24.41
CA THR A 15 -16.81 -15.26 24.72
C THR A 15 -15.86 -15.70 23.61
N ALA A 16 -16.06 -16.89 23.06
CA ALA A 16 -15.24 -17.40 21.94
C ALA A 16 -15.42 -16.54 20.69
N ARG A 17 -16.65 -16.11 20.39
CA ARG A 17 -16.92 -15.20 19.26
C ARG A 17 -16.29 -13.84 19.46
N TYR A 18 -16.33 -13.31 20.67
CA TYR A 18 -15.69 -12.03 21.00
C TYR A 18 -14.16 -12.13 20.81
N ARG A 19 -13.54 -13.19 21.30
CA ARG A 19 -12.11 -13.43 21.12
C ARG A 19 -11.75 -13.54 19.64
N GLN A 20 -12.54 -14.27 18.86
CA GLN A 20 -12.30 -14.42 17.42
C GLN A 20 -12.41 -13.06 16.70
N THR A 21 -13.41 -12.25 17.04
CA THR A 21 -13.56 -10.92 16.47
C THR A 21 -12.37 -10.02 16.79
N VAL A 22 -11.87 -10.07 18.02
CA VAL A 22 -10.68 -9.31 18.44
C VAL A 22 -9.43 -9.79 17.69
N LEU A 23 -9.25 -11.11 17.57
CA LEU A 23 -8.11 -11.68 16.85
C LEU A 23 -8.15 -11.32 15.37
N ASP A 24 -9.33 -11.35 14.74
CA ASP A 24 -9.50 -10.96 13.34
C ASP A 24 -9.17 -9.47 13.15
N ALA A 25 -9.62 -8.62 14.07
CA ALA A 25 -9.31 -7.18 14.03
C ALA A 25 -7.81 -6.92 14.18
N PHE A 26 -7.13 -7.62 15.08
CA PHE A 26 -5.66 -7.53 15.22
C PHE A 26 -4.95 -8.03 13.97
N GLY A 27 -5.41 -9.14 13.39
CA GLY A 27 -4.86 -9.68 12.14
C GLY A 27 -4.98 -8.68 11.00
N ASP A 28 -6.11 -8.03 10.85
CA ASP A 28 -6.33 -7.00 9.83
C ASP A 28 -5.40 -5.80 10.01
N VAL A 29 -5.24 -5.32 11.24
CA VAL A 29 -4.33 -4.21 11.57
C VAL A 29 -2.89 -4.60 11.25
N GLU A 30 -2.44 -5.80 11.65
CA GLU A 30 -1.09 -6.29 11.34
C GLU A 30 -0.85 -6.39 9.84
N ASP A 31 -1.81 -6.91 9.08
CA ASP A 31 -1.72 -7.03 7.63
C ASP A 31 -1.62 -5.65 6.97
N HIS A 32 -2.42 -4.69 7.40
CA HIS A 32 -2.36 -3.32 6.88
C HIS A 32 -1.05 -2.61 7.25
N LEU A 33 -0.52 -2.85 8.44
CA LEU A 33 0.78 -2.30 8.84
C LEU A 33 1.91 -2.91 8.02
N ALA A 34 1.89 -4.22 7.78
CA ALA A 34 2.88 -4.89 6.95
C ALA A 34 2.83 -4.37 5.50
N ALA A 35 1.61 -4.24 4.93
CA ALA A 35 1.41 -3.69 3.61
C ALA A 35 1.89 -2.24 3.52
N SER A 36 1.62 -1.42 4.52
CA SER A 36 2.09 -0.03 4.59
C SER A 36 3.62 0.05 4.62
N HIS A 37 4.27 -0.84 5.36
CA HIS A 37 5.73 -0.89 5.42
C HIS A 37 6.35 -1.27 4.06
N VAL A 38 5.80 -2.29 3.41
CA VAL A 38 6.25 -2.71 2.06
C VAL A 38 6.06 -1.58 1.06
N LEU A 39 4.91 -0.91 1.07
CA LEU A 39 4.63 0.21 0.16
C LEU A 39 5.54 1.40 0.43
N ALA A 40 5.90 1.66 1.69
CA ALA A 40 6.87 2.70 2.02
C ALA A 40 8.25 2.40 1.42
N GLN A 41 8.72 1.16 1.50
CA GLN A 41 9.96 0.72 0.88
C GLN A 41 9.89 0.80 -0.66
N GLN A 42 8.79 0.36 -1.24
CA GLN A 42 8.57 0.44 -2.69
C GLN A 42 8.54 1.89 -3.17
N THR A 43 7.96 2.80 -2.40
CA THR A 43 7.94 4.24 -2.75
C THR A 43 9.34 4.80 -2.85
N VAL A 44 10.24 4.45 -1.94
CA VAL A 44 11.65 4.87 -1.99
C VAL A 44 12.32 4.34 -3.25
N LEU A 45 12.16 3.05 -3.57
CA LEU A 45 12.74 2.43 -4.74
C LEU A 45 12.17 3.01 -6.05
N ARG A 46 10.86 3.25 -6.10
CA ARG A 46 10.19 3.86 -7.26
C ARG A 46 10.63 5.29 -7.49
N ARG A 47 10.86 6.04 -6.42
CA ARG A 47 11.40 7.40 -6.50
C ARG A 47 12.81 7.41 -7.03
N GLN A 48 13.68 6.52 -6.55
CA GLN A 48 15.04 6.38 -7.05
C GLN A 48 15.05 5.99 -8.53
N ALA A 49 14.17 5.07 -8.94
CA ALA A 49 14.05 4.67 -10.34
C ALA A 49 13.55 5.83 -11.23
N SER A 50 12.59 6.60 -10.75
CA SER A 50 12.07 7.78 -11.45
C SER A 50 13.14 8.85 -11.62
N ASP A 51 13.87 9.16 -10.55
CA ASP A 51 14.95 10.16 -10.59
C ASP A 51 16.08 9.72 -11.54
N ALA A 52 16.46 8.43 -11.50
CA ALA A 52 17.47 7.88 -12.40
C ALA A 52 17.01 7.94 -13.85
N ALA A 53 15.75 7.61 -14.14
CA ALA A 53 15.18 7.67 -15.49
C ALA A 53 15.12 9.12 -16.01
N ASP A 54 14.80 10.08 -15.16
CA ASP A 54 14.80 11.50 -15.50
C ASP A 54 16.21 11.98 -15.86
N GLN A 55 17.24 11.55 -15.14
CA GLN A 55 18.63 11.88 -15.43
C GLN A 55 19.06 11.30 -16.79
N VAL A 56 18.69 10.06 -17.09
CA VAL A 56 18.97 9.43 -18.39
C VAL A 56 18.29 10.19 -19.51
N GLU A 57 17.04 10.59 -19.32
CA GLU A 57 16.30 11.40 -20.31
C GLU A 57 17.02 12.69 -20.62
N VAL A 58 17.45 13.44 -19.61
CA VAL A 58 18.21 14.69 -19.78
C VAL A 58 19.53 14.45 -20.50
N GLN A 59 20.28 13.42 -20.13
CA GLN A 59 21.54 13.08 -20.77
C GLN A 59 21.35 12.70 -22.24
N PHE A 60 20.31 11.92 -22.55
CA PHE A 60 20.01 11.51 -23.92
C PHE A 60 19.58 12.70 -24.77
N LEU A 61 18.77 13.59 -24.22
CA LEU A 61 18.38 14.81 -24.92
C LEU A 61 19.58 15.70 -25.24
N ASN A 62 20.52 15.84 -24.30
CA ASN A 62 21.74 16.60 -24.51
C ASN A 62 22.63 15.97 -25.60
N ARG A 63 22.75 14.64 -25.59
CA ARG A 63 23.50 13.91 -26.64
C ARG A 63 22.82 14.04 -28.00
N TYR A 64 21.50 14.01 -28.05
CA TYR A 64 20.75 14.23 -29.27
C TYR A 64 21.02 15.63 -29.85
N LYS A 65 20.97 16.66 -29.01
CA LYS A 65 21.29 18.04 -29.41
C LYS A 65 22.71 18.19 -29.92
N ALA A 66 23.64 17.38 -29.42
CA ALA A 66 25.01 17.33 -29.89
C ALA A 66 25.20 16.44 -31.12
N GLY A 67 24.15 15.86 -31.67
CA GLY A 67 24.20 14.99 -32.86
C GLY A 67 24.79 13.59 -32.61
N ARG A 68 24.87 13.15 -31.35
CA ARG A 68 25.52 11.88 -30.96
C ARG A 68 24.54 10.72 -30.76
N LEU A 69 23.24 11.01 -30.78
CA LEU A 69 22.20 10.04 -30.46
C LEU A 69 21.02 10.19 -31.41
N SER A 70 20.36 9.09 -31.76
CA SER A 70 19.15 9.12 -32.58
C SER A 70 17.95 9.61 -31.77
N TYR A 71 16.98 10.19 -32.47
CA TYR A 71 15.71 10.64 -31.84
C TYR A 71 14.92 9.46 -31.25
N THR A 72 15.02 8.27 -31.87
CA THR A 72 14.37 7.05 -31.36
C THR A 72 14.86 6.70 -29.96
N GLU A 73 16.18 6.84 -29.70
CA GLU A 73 16.73 6.59 -28.38
C GLU A 73 16.26 7.60 -27.34
N VAL A 74 16.08 8.88 -27.73
CA VAL A 74 15.49 9.91 -26.87
C VAL A 74 14.06 9.56 -26.53
N MET A 75 13.26 9.13 -27.52
CA MET A 75 11.87 8.73 -27.31
C MET A 75 11.76 7.54 -26.35
N GLN A 76 12.67 6.55 -26.47
CA GLN A 76 12.71 5.41 -25.56
C GLN A 76 13.05 5.85 -24.13
N ALA A 77 13.98 6.77 -23.95
CA ALA A 77 14.32 7.32 -22.65
C ALA A 77 13.15 8.10 -22.05
N GLN A 78 12.44 8.87 -22.85
CA GLN A 78 11.22 9.59 -22.42
C GLN A 78 10.12 8.62 -21.99
N ALA A 79 9.90 7.55 -22.75
CA ALA A 79 8.90 6.54 -22.42
C ALA A 79 9.24 5.82 -21.11
N THR A 80 10.53 5.50 -20.89
CA THR A 80 11.00 4.89 -19.66
C THR A 80 10.81 5.82 -18.47
N ALA A 81 11.14 7.10 -18.60
CA ALA A 81 10.95 8.09 -17.55
C ALA A 81 9.47 8.26 -17.19
N LEU A 82 8.60 8.32 -18.20
CA LEU A 82 7.16 8.42 -17.98
C LEU A 82 6.59 7.18 -17.26
N SER A 83 7.03 5.98 -17.65
CA SER A 83 6.65 4.73 -17.01
C SER A 83 7.08 4.70 -15.55
N ALA A 84 8.31 5.14 -15.25
CA ALA A 84 8.83 5.20 -13.89
C ALA A 84 8.05 6.19 -13.02
N ARG A 85 7.68 7.35 -13.56
CA ARG A 85 6.84 8.34 -12.86
C ARG A 85 5.44 7.79 -12.58
N ARG A 86 4.84 7.10 -13.53
CA ARG A 86 3.53 6.45 -13.35
C ARG A 86 3.57 5.40 -12.26
N ALA A 87 4.62 4.58 -12.23
CA ALA A 87 4.80 3.56 -11.20
C ALA A 87 4.95 4.19 -9.81
N LEU A 88 5.67 5.31 -9.69
CA LEU A 88 5.80 6.06 -8.45
C LEU A 88 4.45 6.61 -7.98
N VAL A 89 3.70 7.25 -8.86
CA VAL A 89 2.37 7.82 -8.55
C VAL A 89 1.41 6.70 -8.12
N GLN A 90 1.42 5.56 -8.81
CA GLN A 90 0.57 4.43 -8.47
C GLN A 90 0.92 3.89 -7.08
N THR A 91 2.20 3.74 -6.76
CA THR A 91 2.66 3.28 -5.45
C THR A 91 2.26 4.26 -4.34
N GLN A 92 2.36 5.56 -4.59
CA GLN A 92 1.90 6.59 -3.66
C GLN A 92 0.39 6.53 -3.43
N ALA A 93 -0.39 6.32 -4.48
CA ALA A 93 -1.85 6.15 -4.38
C ALA A 93 -2.20 4.89 -3.58
N ASP A 94 -1.53 3.78 -3.84
CA ASP A 94 -1.72 2.52 -3.09
C ASP A 94 -1.38 2.70 -1.61
N ARG A 95 -0.34 3.45 -1.31
CA ARG A 95 0.06 3.78 0.06
C ARG A 95 -1.03 4.58 0.77
N GLN A 96 -1.63 5.57 0.12
CA GLN A 96 -2.74 6.35 0.66
C GLN A 96 -3.96 5.48 0.90
N THR A 97 -4.31 4.62 -0.04
CA THR A 97 -5.42 3.67 0.08
C THR A 97 -5.21 2.72 1.26
N THR A 98 -4.00 2.19 1.43
CA THR A 98 -3.65 1.33 2.55
C THR A 98 -3.74 2.07 3.89
N THR A 99 -3.31 3.33 3.93
CA THR A 99 -3.42 4.17 5.13
C THR A 99 -4.87 4.40 5.51
N VAL A 100 -5.74 4.69 4.54
CA VAL A 100 -7.18 4.84 4.77
C VAL A 100 -7.78 3.53 5.28
N ALA A 101 -7.44 2.40 4.68
CA ALA A 101 -7.89 1.08 5.13
C ALA A 101 -7.45 0.77 6.56
N LEU A 102 -6.21 1.14 6.93
CA LEU A 102 -5.70 0.99 8.29
C LEU A 102 -6.49 1.85 9.28
N ILE A 103 -6.76 3.09 8.95
CA ILE A 103 -7.57 4.00 9.77
C ILE A 103 -8.97 3.45 9.94
N GLN A 104 -9.59 2.92 8.89
CA GLN A 104 -10.90 2.30 8.94
C GLN A 104 -10.90 1.05 9.83
N SER A 105 -9.86 0.24 9.77
CA SER A 105 -9.72 -0.95 10.62
C SER A 105 -9.62 -0.59 12.10
N ILE A 106 -8.89 0.47 12.43
CA ILE A 106 -8.75 0.97 13.80
C ILE A 106 -10.03 1.69 14.23
N GLY A 107 -10.59 2.51 13.35
CA GLY A 107 -11.78 3.34 13.61
C GLY A 107 -13.10 2.58 13.54
N GLY A 108 -13.15 1.41 12.88
CA GLY A 108 -14.39 0.64 12.73
C GLY A 108 -14.94 0.08 14.03
N GLY A 109 -14.16 0.05 15.11
CA GLY A 109 -14.64 -0.28 16.45
C GLY A 109 -15.16 0.91 17.24
N TRP A 110 -15.11 2.11 16.67
CA TRP A 110 -15.45 3.37 17.32
C TRP A 110 -16.81 3.92 16.93
N HIS A 111 -17.65 3.14 16.32
CA HIS A 111 -19.04 3.57 16.18
C HIS A 111 -19.69 3.55 17.57
N ALA A 112 -19.71 4.73 18.18
CA ALA A 112 -20.60 4.97 19.28
C ALA A 112 -22.01 4.73 18.76
N THR A 113 -22.51 3.55 19.04
CA THR A 113 -23.94 3.28 18.91
C THR A 113 -24.65 4.25 19.84
N PRO A 114 -25.56 5.07 19.35
CA PRO A 114 -26.39 5.88 20.21
C PRO A 114 -27.26 5.03 21.11
#